data_5bbc5fa8b614e0b20fa511c95d9891f3
#
_entry.id   5bbc5fa8b614e0b20fa511c95d9891f3
#
_cell.length_a   1.000
_cell.length_b   1.000
_cell.length_c   1.000
_cell.angle_alpha   90.00
_cell.angle_beta   90.00
_cell.angle_gamma   90.00
#
_symmetry.space_group_name_H-M   'P 1'
#
loop_
_entity.id
_entity.type
_entity.pdbx_description
1 polymer ?
#
loop_
_entity_poly.entity_id
_entity_poly.type
_entity_poly.pdbx_seq_one_letter_code
_entity_poly.pdbx_strand_id
1 'polypeptide(L)'
;HKAIGLNYIDTYHRSGLYPLDLPTGIGAEGAGIITEIGSNIKDFKVGDRVSYAGAPLGSYSTHRNYPTKNLVKVPDNIDFEIAATLMTKGLTTFYLLHKTYPVKKGETVLFHAAAGGVGQIFGQWAKSLGCKVIGTVGSDDKIEKAKKNGYDHVINYNKEDFAKKVLEISDGKGIPVVYDGVGKSTLEGSLKCLGVRGMLISFGNASGPLSDINVPKLIQPKGLYLTRPSMQQYLSTKEELSEASKILFEKINSGKIKIKIFKKYKIENVVEAHNDLEGRKILGPAIIIP
;
A
#
# COMPACT_ATOMS: atom_id res chain seq x y z
N HIS A 1 19.86 -5.98 8.58
CA HIS A 1 18.56 -6.43 8.10
C HIS A 1 18.45 -7.95 8.10
N LYS A 2 17.23 -8.45 8.28
CA LYS A 2 16.86 -9.86 8.10
C LYS A 2 15.97 -10.04 6.88
N ALA A 3 15.22 -9.00 6.52
CA ALA A 3 14.43 -8.92 5.30
C ALA A 3 14.21 -7.46 4.90
N ILE A 4 14.07 -7.22 3.61
CA ILE A 4 13.87 -5.91 3.00
C ILE A 4 12.59 -5.97 2.17
N GLY A 5 11.71 -5.00 2.33
CA GLY A 5 10.46 -4.93 1.55
C GLY A 5 10.71 -4.43 0.14
N LEU A 6 10.16 -5.12 -0.85
CA LEU A 6 10.14 -4.67 -2.25
C LEU A 6 8.84 -3.91 -2.52
N ASN A 7 8.95 -2.66 -2.96
CA ASN A 7 7.82 -1.77 -3.14
C ASN A 7 7.86 -1.02 -4.49
N TYR A 8 6.69 -0.70 -5.04
CA TYR A 8 6.60 0.07 -6.29
C TYR A 8 7.25 1.46 -6.18
N ILE A 9 7.23 2.07 -4.98
CA ILE A 9 7.87 3.36 -4.75
C ILE A 9 9.39 3.31 -4.99
N ASP A 10 10.02 2.17 -4.79
CA ASP A 10 11.46 1.98 -5.05
C ASP A 10 11.77 2.17 -6.54
N THR A 11 10.84 1.75 -7.41
CA THR A 11 10.97 1.98 -8.87
C THR A 11 10.77 3.44 -9.24
N TYR A 12 9.91 4.18 -8.52
CA TYR A 12 9.71 5.60 -8.74
C TYR A 12 10.95 6.43 -8.36
N HIS A 13 11.60 6.05 -7.26
CA HIS A 13 12.89 6.64 -6.85
C HIS A 13 13.98 6.33 -7.86
N ARG A 14 14.11 5.07 -8.27
CA ARG A 14 15.12 4.64 -9.24
C ARG A 14 14.97 5.34 -10.60
N SER A 15 13.74 5.52 -11.06
CA SER A 15 13.47 6.13 -12.38
C SER A 15 13.50 7.66 -12.36
N GLY A 16 13.61 8.31 -11.20
CA GLY A 16 13.54 9.76 -11.05
C GLY A 16 12.12 10.33 -11.12
N LEU A 17 11.06 9.49 -11.16
CA LEU A 17 9.67 9.96 -11.07
C LEU A 17 9.44 10.70 -9.75
N TYR A 18 10.08 10.24 -8.68
CA TYR A 18 10.22 10.96 -7.43
C TYR A 18 11.67 11.41 -7.29
N PRO A 19 11.95 12.70 -7.53
CA PRO A 19 13.32 13.22 -7.49
C PRO A 19 13.99 13.01 -6.13
N LEU A 20 15.28 12.72 -6.15
CA LEU A 20 16.12 12.52 -4.98
C LEU A 20 17.43 13.27 -5.17
N ASP A 21 17.97 13.78 -4.07
CA ASP A 21 19.34 14.29 -4.05
C ASP A 21 20.33 13.11 -4.17
N LEU A 22 21.28 13.25 -5.09
CA LEU A 22 22.28 12.22 -5.38
C LEU A 22 23.65 12.61 -4.84
N PRO A 23 24.45 11.64 -4.35
CA PRO A 23 24.21 10.20 -4.29
C PRO A 23 23.26 9.78 -3.16
N THR A 24 22.42 8.75 -3.40
CA THR A 24 21.52 8.19 -2.39
C THR A 24 21.42 6.67 -2.50
N GLY A 25 21.01 6.01 -1.40
CA GLY A 25 20.62 4.62 -1.43
C GLY A 25 19.22 4.42 -1.99
N ILE A 26 18.86 3.18 -2.34
CA ILE A 26 17.53 2.79 -2.80
C ILE A 26 16.87 1.88 -1.77
N GLY A 27 15.52 1.80 -1.83
CA GLY A 27 14.71 1.00 -0.91
C GLY A 27 14.23 1.80 0.31
N ALA A 28 12.97 1.60 0.66
CA ALA A 28 12.27 2.39 1.66
C ALA A 28 11.81 1.57 2.88
N GLU A 29 11.92 0.25 2.87
CA GLU A 29 11.33 -0.62 3.90
C GLU A 29 12.28 -1.75 4.27
N GLY A 30 12.38 -2.02 5.58
CA GLY A 30 13.19 -3.13 6.08
C GLY A 30 12.78 -3.58 7.48
N ALA A 31 13.20 -4.79 7.83
CA ALA A 31 13.07 -5.35 9.17
C ALA A 31 14.37 -6.07 9.57
N GLY A 32 14.70 -5.97 10.84
CA GLY A 32 15.95 -6.56 11.34
C GLY A 32 16.16 -6.37 12.84
N ILE A 33 17.42 -6.44 13.24
CA ILE A 33 17.84 -6.36 14.63
C ILE A 33 18.79 -5.18 14.79
N ILE A 34 18.61 -4.43 15.85
CA ILE A 34 19.53 -3.34 16.22
C ILE A 34 20.86 -3.95 16.69
N THR A 35 21.95 -3.61 16.02
CA THR A 35 23.31 -4.05 16.38
C THR A 35 24.08 -3.00 17.16
N GLU A 36 23.77 -1.70 16.94
CA GLU A 36 24.40 -0.59 17.61
C GLU A 36 23.39 0.54 17.85
N ILE A 37 23.60 1.35 18.88
CA ILE A 37 22.78 2.52 19.18
C ILE A 37 23.65 3.72 19.55
N GLY A 38 23.21 4.93 19.21
CA GLY A 38 23.84 6.15 19.68
C GLY A 38 23.66 6.34 21.19
N SER A 39 24.61 7.00 21.84
CA SER A 39 24.63 7.22 23.30
C SER A 39 23.39 7.89 23.90
N ASN A 40 22.69 8.69 23.10
CA ASN A 40 21.51 9.44 23.53
C ASN A 40 20.19 8.67 23.34
N ILE A 41 20.21 7.46 22.77
CA ILE A 41 19.00 6.66 22.52
C ILE A 41 18.58 5.95 23.80
N LYS A 42 17.32 6.17 24.22
CA LYS A 42 16.73 5.57 25.44
C LYS A 42 15.61 4.57 25.14
N ASP A 43 14.97 4.69 23.97
CA ASP A 43 13.76 3.94 23.63
C ASP A 43 14.05 2.58 23.01
N PHE A 44 15.29 2.37 22.58
CA PHE A 44 15.75 1.15 21.93
C PHE A 44 17.04 0.65 22.57
N LYS A 45 17.30 -0.64 22.41
CA LYS A 45 18.54 -1.29 22.84
C LYS A 45 19.06 -2.24 21.75
N VAL A 46 20.32 -2.59 21.81
CA VAL A 46 20.92 -3.65 21.00
C VAL A 46 20.13 -4.94 21.22
N GLY A 47 19.86 -5.65 20.14
CA GLY A 47 19.02 -6.84 20.11
C GLY A 47 17.53 -6.60 19.87
N ASP A 48 17.04 -5.36 19.95
CA ASP A 48 15.62 -5.07 19.65
C ASP A 48 15.30 -5.45 18.19
N ARG A 49 14.16 -6.11 18.02
CA ARG A 49 13.55 -6.43 16.73
C ARG A 49 12.81 -5.21 16.23
N VAL A 50 13.13 -4.74 15.03
CA VAL A 50 12.58 -3.50 14.50
C VAL A 50 12.19 -3.62 13.03
N SER A 51 11.26 -2.77 12.62
CA SER A 51 10.92 -2.55 11.22
C SER A 51 10.65 -1.07 10.98
N TYR A 52 10.71 -0.66 9.72
CA TYR A 52 10.51 0.72 9.31
C TYR A 52 10.04 0.84 7.87
N ALA A 53 9.46 2.00 7.52
CA ALA A 53 9.23 2.41 6.15
C ALA A 53 9.48 3.92 5.98
N GLY A 54 9.82 4.32 4.75
CA GLY A 54 10.03 5.72 4.39
C GLY A 54 11.49 6.18 4.48
N ALA A 55 11.65 7.49 4.46
CA ALA A 55 12.97 8.14 4.48
C ALA A 55 13.67 8.04 5.84
N PRO A 56 15.01 8.09 5.83
CA PRO A 56 15.90 8.12 4.67
C PRO A 56 15.91 6.79 3.90
N LEU A 57 16.13 6.84 2.58
CA LEU A 57 16.20 5.65 1.72
C LEU A 57 17.50 4.88 1.96
N GLY A 58 17.61 3.67 1.38
CA GLY A 58 18.81 2.83 1.47
C GLY A 58 18.57 1.52 2.22
N SER A 59 17.36 0.98 2.21
CA SER A 59 17.09 -0.34 2.82
C SER A 59 17.73 -1.50 2.05
N TYR A 60 18.10 -1.32 0.77
CA TYR A 60 18.80 -2.34 0.00
C TYR A 60 20.27 -2.45 0.44
N SER A 61 20.45 -2.92 1.65
CA SER A 61 21.73 -3.06 2.33
C SER A 61 21.64 -4.10 3.44
N THR A 62 22.78 -4.67 3.82
CA THR A 62 22.84 -5.58 4.97
C THR A 62 22.68 -4.84 6.28
N HIS A 63 23.28 -3.64 6.39
CA HIS A 63 23.25 -2.77 7.57
C HIS A 63 23.07 -1.31 7.15
N ARG A 64 22.50 -0.52 8.04
CA ARG A 64 22.40 0.92 7.86
C ARG A 64 22.15 1.65 9.17
N ASN A 65 22.51 2.92 9.21
CA ASN A 65 22.03 3.83 10.24
C ASN A 65 20.60 4.31 9.91
N TYR A 66 19.74 4.32 10.91
CA TYR A 66 18.35 4.76 10.70
C TYR A 66 17.83 5.55 11.90
N PRO A 67 17.07 6.66 11.69
CA PRO A 67 16.53 7.48 12.77
C PRO A 67 15.51 6.71 13.61
N THR A 68 15.68 6.72 14.93
CA THR A 68 14.79 5.97 15.85
C THR A 68 13.35 6.45 15.84
N LYS A 69 13.09 7.70 15.48
CA LYS A 69 11.73 8.25 15.37
C LYS A 69 10.84 7.51 14.36
N ASN A 70 11.45 6.87 13.37
CA ASN A 70 10.77 6.13 12.31
C ASN A 70 10.81 4.61 12.51
N LEU A 71 11.44 4.14 13.62
CA LEU A 71 11.50 2.72 13.94
C LEU A 71 10.28 2.26 14.74
N VAL A 72 9.82 1.06 14.43
CA VAL A 72 8.76 0.36 15.15
C VAL A 72 9.30 -0.95 15.70
N LYS A 73 9.03 -1.24 16.97
CA LYS A 73 9.36 -2.55 17.56
C LYS A 73 8.45 -3.62 17.00
N VAL A 74 9.03 -4.71 16.53
CA VAL A 74 8.31 -5.86 15.97
C VAL A 74 8.04 -6.87 17.08
N PRO A 75 6.77 -7.28 17.31
CA PRO A 75 6.44 -8.34 18.25
C PRO A 75 7.19 -9.65 17.95
N ASP A 76 7.54 -10.42 18.99
CA ASP A 76 8.33 -11.63 18.86
C ASP A 76 7.67 -12.71 17.99
N ASN A 77 6.35 -12.76 17.98
CA ASN A 77 5.56 -13.70 17.20
C ASN A 77 5.35 -13.30 15.74
N ILE A 78 5.94 -12.20 15.27
CA ILE A 78 5.89 -11.76 13.87
C ILE A 78 7.27 -11.97 13.24
N ASP A 79 7.34 -12.77 12.19
CA ASP A 79 8.56 -13.00 11.44
C ASP A 79 9.10 -11.74 10.75
N PHE A 80 10.41 -11.58 10.64
CA PHE A 80 11.03 -10.45 9.97
C PHE A 80 10.59 -10.30 8.50
N GLU A 81 10.38 -11.43 7.83
CA GLU A 81 9.90 -11.44 6.45
C GLU A 81 8.51 -10.79 6.33
N ILE A 82 7.62 -11.12 7.27
CA ILE A 82 6.31 -10.48 7.36
C ILE A 82 6.47 -9.01 7.74
N ALA A 83 7.26 -8.71 8.78
CA ALA A 83 7.49 -7.35 9.24
C ALA A 83 8.03 -6.41 8.14
N ALA A 84 8.93 -6.93 7.27
CA ALA A 84 9.48 -6.20 6.13
C ALA A 84 8.47 -5.92 5.00
N THR A 85 7.25 -6.44 5.07
CA THR A 85 6.19 -6.17 4.10
C THR A 85 5.02 -5.38 4.67
N LEU A 86 5.05 -5.13 5.99
CA LEU A 86 3.93 -4.54 6.72
C LEU A 86 3.98 -3.02 6.76
N MET A 87 5.16 -2.43 6.91
CA MET A 87 5.25 -1.01 7.21
C MET A 87 4.75 -0.17 6.03
N THR A 88 5.25 -0.39 4.82
CA THR A 88 4.76 0.35 3.66
C THR A 88 3.32 0.00 3.31
N LYS A 89 3.01 -1.29 3.16
CA LYS A 89 1.72 -1.75 2.64
C LYS A 89 0.61 -1.69 3.68
N GLY A 90 0.91 -2.11 4.91
CA GLY A 90 -0.05 -2.14 6.01
C GLY A 90 -0.38 -0.75 6.53
N LEU A 91 0.64 0.10 6.75
CA LEU A 91 0.41 1.48 7.18
C LEU A 91 -0.29 2.31 6.09
N THR A 92 0.00 2.04 4.80
CA THR A 92 -0.78 2.63 3.70
C THR A 92 -2.24 2.22 3.82
N THR A 93 -2.53 0.95 4.01
CA THR A 93 -3.91 0.48 4.22
C THR A 93 -4.56 1.14 5.44
N PHE A 94 -3.82 1.27 6.54
CA PHE A 94 -4.30 1.92 7.75
C PHE A 94 -4.77 3.35 7.49
N TYR A 95 -3.89 4.21 6.97
CA TYR A 95 -4.28 5.60 6.78
C TYR A 95 -5.36 5.78 5.72
N LEU A 96 -5.38 4.95 4.68
CA LEU A 96 -6.44 4.99 3.67
C LEU A 96 -7.82 4.71 4.28
N LEU A 97 -7.94 3.67 5.12
CA LEU A 97 -9.21 3.22 5.70
C LEU A 97 -9.65 3.98 6.95
N HIS A 98 -8.71 4.58 7.70
CA HIS A 98 -9.00 5.16 9.01
C HIS A 98 -8.81 6.68 9.07
N LYS A 99 -7.97 7.25 8.20
CA LYS A 99 -7.60 8.67 8.26
C LYS A 99 -8.00 9.46 7.02
N THR A 100 -7.71 8.95 5.81
CA THR A 100 -8.03 9.66 4.56
C THR A 100 -9.53 9.63 4.27
N TYR A 101 -10.12 8.45 4.31
CA TYR A 101 -11.56 8.24 4.26
C TYR A 101 -11.91 7.18 5.31
N PRO A 102 -12.33 7.59 6.51
CA PRO A 102 -12.76 6.66 7.54
C PRO A 102 -14.01 5.89 7.08
N VAL A 103 -13.80 4.64 6.63
CA VAL A 103 -14.88 3.82 6.09
C VAL A 103 -15.89 3.43 7.17
N LYS A 104 -17.15 3.32 6.79
CA LYS A 104 -18.24 2.91 7.68
C LYS A 104 -18.71 1.51 7.32
N LYS A 105 -19.18 0.76 8.32
CA LYS A 105 -19.81 -0.54 8.11
C LYS A 105 -20.96 -0.44 7.11
N GLY A 106 -20.99 -1.34 6.12
CA GLY A 106 -22.01 -1.40 5.08
C GLY A 106 -21.68 -0.57 3.82
N GLU A 107 -20.68 0.32 3.86
CA GLU A 107 -20.28 1.06 2.67
C GLU A 107 -19.67 0.14 1.61
N THR A 108 -19.95 0.46 0.34
CA THR A 108 -19.31 -0.18 -0.81
C THR A 108 -18.12 0.67 -1.26
N VAL A 109 -16.94 0.07 -1.33
CA VAL A 109 -15.71 0.75 -1.71
C VAL A 109 -15.04 0.05 -2.90
N LEU A 110 -14.33 0.82 -3.74
CA LEU A 110 -13.55 0.28 -4.85
C LEU A 110 -12.05 0.44 -4.58
N PHE A 111 -11.30 -0.64 -4.81
CA PHE A 111 -9.84 -0.63 -4.74
C PHE A 111 -9.23 -1.16 -6.04
N HIS A 112 -8.39 -0.37 -6.69
CA HIS A 112 -7.66 -0.80 -7.89
C HIS A 112 -6.41 -1.61 -7.55
N ALA A 113 -6.05 -2.56 -8.45
CA ALA A 113 -4.95 -3.52 -8.24
C ALA A 113 -5.14 -4.43 -7.01
N ALA A 114 -6.34 -5.01 -6.87
CA ALA A 114 -6.79 -5.82 -5.73
C ALA A 114 -5.86 -7.00 -5.38
N ALA A 115 -5.18 -7.60 -6.37
CA ALA A 115 -4.24 -8.70 -6.16
C ALA A 115 -2.81 -8.24 -5.79
N GLY A 116 -2.55 -6.93 -5.80
CA GLY A 116 -1.25 -6.34 -5.44
C GLY A 116 -0.94 -6.38 -3.94
N GLY A 117 0.26 -5.97 -3.56
CA GLY A 117 0.72 -6.03 -2.16
C GLY A 117 -0.17 -5.25 -1.17
N VAL A 118 -0.53 -3.99 -1.49
CA VAL A 118 -1.46 -3.21 -0.67
C VAL A 118 -2.87 -3.77 -0.79
N GLY A 119 -3.31 -4.13 -2.00
CA GLY A 119 -4.66 -4.64 -2.27
C GLY A 119 -5.03 -5.88 -1.46
N GLN A 120 -4.09 -6.79 -1.26
CA GLN A 120 -4.32 -7.99 -0.44
C GLN A 120 -4.57 -7.67 1.04
N ILE A 121 -3.87 -6.68 1.60
CA ILE A 121 -4.09 -6.23 2.98
C ILE A 121 -5.38 -5.42 3.05
N PHE A 122 -5.61 -4.52 2.10
CA PHE A 122 -6.77 -3.66 2.04
C PHE A 122 -8.09 -4.45 2.01
N GLY A 123 -8.21 -5.43 1.13
CA GLY A 123 -9.44 -6.22 1.01
C GLY A 123 -9.81 -6.94 2.31
N GLN A 124 -8.84 -7.60 2.94
CA GLN A 124 -9.04 -8.27 4.23
C GLN A 124 -9.41 -7.27 5.33
N TRP A 125 -8.74 -6.11 5.38
CA TRP A 125 -8.99 -5.11 6.42
C TRP A 125 -10.34 -4.43 6.23
N ALA A 126 -10.66 -3.94 5.03
CA ALA A 126 -11.95 -3.32 4.73
C ALA A 126 -13.12 -4.29 4.98
N LYS A 127 -12.96 -5.57 4.59
CA LYS A 127 -13.94 -6.63 4.91
C LYS A 127 -14.11 -6.81 6.42
N SER A 128 -13.03 -6.77 7.19
CA SER A 128 -13.08 -6.86 8.67
C SER A 128 -13.77 -5.66 9.34
N LEU A 129 -13.85 -4.53 8.63
CA LEU A 129 -14.60 -3.33 9.05
C LEU A 129 -16.07 -3.36 8.60
N GLY A 130 -16.48 -4.42 7.89
CA GLY A 130 -17.85 -4.61 7.43
C GLY A 130 -18.19 -3.90 6.12
N CYS A 131 -17.19 -3.50 5.32
CA CYS A 131 -17.40 -2.94 3.99
C CYS A 131 -17.77 -4.03 2.98
N LYS A 132 -18.49 -3.65 1.92
CA LYS A 132 -18.54 -4.38 0.65
C LYS A 132 -17.38 -3.91 -0.21
N VAL A 133 -16.53 -4.82 -0.64
CA VAL A 133 -15.28 -4.46 -1.31
C VAL A 133 -15.30 -4.89 -2.76
N ILE A 134 -15.22 -3.93 -3.67
CA ILE A 134 -15.05 -4.15 -5.10
C ILE A 134 -13.56 -4.00 -5.41
N GLY A 135 -13.00 -4.94 -6.18
CA GLY A 135 -11.62 -4.86 -6.63
C GLY A 135 -11.49 -4.89 -8.13
N THR A 136 -10.46 -4.26 -8.68
CA THR A 136 -10.11 -4.47 -10.09
C THR A 136 -8.78 -5.20 -10.21
N VAL A 137 -8.67 -6.00 -11.26
CA VAL A 137 -7.45 -6.73 -11.64
C VAL A 137 -7.21 -6.61 -13.14
N GLY A 138 -5.96 -6.86 -13.56
CA GLY A 138 -5.59 -6.79 -14.99
C GLY A 138 -5.62 -8.13 -15.72
N SER A 139 -5.97 -9.23 -15.05
CA SER A 139 -6.04 -10.56 -15.67
C SER A 139 -6.88 -11.53 -14.84
N ASP A 140 -7.42 -12.56 -15.47
CA ASP A 140 -8.36 -13.50 -14.83
C ASP A 140 -7.71 -14.36 -13.75
N ASP A 141 -6.44 -14.72 -13.90
CA ASP A 141 -5.67 -15.50 -12.93
C ASP A 141 -5.57 -14.79 -11.54
N LYS A 142 -5.80 -13.47 -11.51
CA LYS A 142 -5.79 -12.65 -10.29
C LYS A 142 -7.14 -12.59 -9.57
N ILE A 143 -8.24 -12.98 -10.23
CA ILE A 143 -9.60 -12.85 -9.69
C ILE A 143 -9.76 -13.67 -8.41
N GLU A 144 -9.46 -14.96 -8.47
CA GLU A 144 -9.64 -15.85 -7.31
C GLU A 144 -8.75 -15.46 -6.14
N LYS A 145 -7.58 -14.91 -6.42
CA LYS A 145 -6.69 -14.40 -5.38
C LYS A 145 -7.26 -13.17 -4.70
N ALA A 146 -7.81 -12.24 -5.43
CA ALA A 146 -8.47 -11.06 -4.87
C ALA A 146 -9.69 -11.48 -4.02
N LYS A 147 -10.55 -12.37 -4.51
CA LYS A 147 -11.70 -12.90 -3.74
C LYS A 147 -11.26 -13.51 -2.41
N LYS A 148 -10.20 -14.33 -2.40
CA LYS A 148 -9.63 -14.91 -1.16
C LYS A 148 -9.12 -13.86 -0.18
N ASN A 149 -8.82 -12.67 -0.64
CA ASN A 149 -8.39 -11.53 0.17
C ASN A 149 -9.54 -10.55 0.53
N GLY A 150 -10.79 -11.03 0.51
CA GLY A 150 -11.93 -10.29 1.06
C GLY A 150 -12.70 -9.39 0.09
N TYR A 151 -12.41 -9.48 -1.21
CA TYR A 151 -13.18 -8.76 -2.22
C TYR A 151 -14.47 -9.50 -2.57
N ASP A 152 -15.60 -8.81 -2.43
CA ASP A 152 -16.93 -9.35 -2.75
C ASP A 152 -17.14 -9.44 -4.26
N HIS A 153 -16.64 -8.44 -5.01
CA HIS A 153 -16.67 -8.40 -6.47
C HIS A 153 -15.27 -8.10 -7.00
N VAL A 154 -14.89 -8.80 -8.06
CA VAL A 154 -13.60 -8.59 -8.72
C VAL A 154 -13.82 -8.44 -10.23
N ILE A 155 -13.36 -7.34 -10.80
CA ILE A 155 -13.59 -6.95 -12.19
C ILE A 155 -12.25 -6.96 -12.93
N ASN A 156 -12.16 -7.66 -14.04
CA ASN A 156 -11.01 -7.60 -14.93
C ASN A 156 -11.19 -6.43 -15.90
N TYR A 157 -10.52 -5.29 -15.62
CA TYR A 157 -10.67 -4.06 -16.41
C TYR A 157 -10.14 -4.14 -17.85
N ASN A 158 -9.43 -5.22 -18.21
CA ASN A 158 -9.03 -5.48 -19.61
C ASN A 158 -10.12 -6.16 -20.42
N LYS A 159 -11.17 -6.69 -19.77
CA LYS A 159 -12.29 -7.38 -20.40
C LYS A 159 -13.63 -6.68 -20.22
N GLU A 160 -13.77 -5.92 -19.15
CA GLU A 160 -15.02 -5.30 -18.76
C GLU A 160 -14.83 -3.81 -18.43
N ASP A 161 -15.85 -3.00 -18.74
CA ASP A 161 -15.92 -1.62 -18.25
C ASP A 161 -16.23 -1.65 -16.74
N PHE A 162 -15.17 -1.44 -15.94
CA PHE A 162 -15.31 -1.50 -14.50
C PHE A 162 -16.23 -0.39 -13.96
N ALA A 163 -16.30 0.78 -14.61
CA ALA A 163 -17.17 1.85 -14.16
C ALA A 163 -18.64 1.47 -14.33
N LYS A 164 -18.99 0.88 -15.45
CA LYS A 164 -20.34 0.34 -15.69
C LYS A 164 -20.70 -0.73 -14.66
N LYS A 165 -19.79 -1.68 -14.41
CA LYS A 165 -20.00 -2.74 -13.40
C LYS A 165 -20.17 -2.20 -11.99
N VAL A 166 -19.38 -1.20 -11.58
CA VAL A 166 -19.55 -0.57 -10.26
C VAL A 166 -20.89 0.14 -10.15
N LEU A 167 -21.35 0.83 -11.21
CA LEU A 167 -22.67 1.44 -11.22
C LEU A 167 -23.80 0.40 -11.15
N GLU A 168 -23.68 -0.72 -11.85
CA GLU A 168 -24.63 -1.85 -11.74
C GLU A 168 -24.70 -2.37 -10.27
N ILE A 169 -23.53 -2.61 -9.63
CA ILE A 169 -23.45 -3.09 -8.24
C ILE A 169 -24.04 -2.08 -7.23
N SER A 170 -24.00 -0.80 -7.55
CA SER A 170 -24.48 0.30 -6.69
C SER A 170 -25.86 0.84 -7.10
N ASP A 171 -26.63 0.10 -7.89
CA ASP A 171 -27.97 0.51 -8.37
C ASP A 171 -27.98 1.90 -9.02
N GLY A 172 -26.93 2.23 -9.78
CA GLY A 172 -26.75 3.52 -10.45
C GLY A 172 -26.35 4.69 -9.54
N LYS A 173 -26.30 4.51 -8.22
CA LYS A 173 -26.03 5.60 -7.26
C LYS A 173 -24.55 6.00 -7.21
N GLY A 174 -23.66 5.13 -7.66
CA GLY A 174 -22.23 5.25 -7.46
C GLY A 174 -21.81 4.93 -6.02
N ILE A 175 -20.51 4.99 -5.76
CA ILE A 175 -19.92 4.64 -4.47
C ILE A 175 -19.27 5.84 -3.81
N PRO A 176 -19.09 5.83 -2.47
CA PRO A 176 -18.55 6.99 -1.74
C PRO A 176 -17.06 7.20 -1.96
N VAL A 177 -16.29 6.14 -2.23
CA VAL A 177 -14.83 6.25 -2.31
C VAL A 177 -14.21 5.24 -3.27
N VAL A 178 -13.21 5.71 -4.02
CA VAL A 178 -12.33 4.90 -4.87
C VAL A 178 -10.88 5.07 -4.40
N TYR A 179 -10.20 3.97 -4.13
CA TYR A 179 -8.78 3.92 -3.79
C TYR A 179 -7.98 3.50 -5.02
N ASP A 180 -7.19 4.42 -5.56
CA ASP A 180 -6.51 4.25 -6.83
C ASP A 180 -4.98 4.32 -6.69
N GLY A 181 -4.33 3.15 -6.80
CA GLY A 181 -2.89 3.01 -6.87
C GLY A 181 -2.35 2.89 -8.30
N VAL A 182 -3.24 2.88 -9.31
CA VAL A 182 -2.90 2.69 -10.74
C VAL A 182 -2.61 4.02 -11.43
N GLY A 183 -3.51 5.00 -11.29
CA GLY A 183 -3.28 6.36 -11.76
C GLY A 183 -3.86 6.65 -13.15
N LYS A 184 -3.01 7.07 -14.10
CA LYS A 184 -3.43 7.62 -15.40
C LYS A 184 -4.51 6.79 -16.12
N SER A 185 -4.33 5.48 -16.20
CA SER A 185 -5.25 4.62 -16.98
C SER A 185 -6.60 4.36 -16.33
N THR A 186 -6.76 4.65 -15.03
CA THR A 186 -7.99 4.39 -14.28
C THR A 186 -8.77 5.66 -13.91
N LEU A 187 -8.16 6.84 -14.04
CA LEU A 187 -8.70 8.11 -13.58
C LEU A 187 -10.17 8.34 -13.98
N GLU A 188 -10.47 8.35 -15.27
CA GLU A 188 -11.82 8.67 -15.75
C GLU A 188 -12.87 7.65 -15.29
N GLY A 189 -12.53 6.37 -15.34
CA GLY A 189 -13.40 5.30 -14.86
C GLY A 189 -13.63 5.40 -13.35
N SER A 190 -12.58 5.71 -12.58
CA SER A 190 -12.66 5.92 -11.13
C SER A 190 -13.62 7.05 -10.77
N LEU A 191 -13.54 8.18 -11.48
CA LEU A 191 -14.45 9.32 -11.25
C LEU A 191 -15.89 8.99 -11.64
N LYS A 192 -16.11 8.19 -12.70
CA LYS A 192 -17.46 7.71 -13.09
C LYS A 192 -18.10 6.82 -12.02
N CYS A 193 -17.30 6.01 -11.32
CA CYS A 193 -17.78 5.13 -10.24
C CYS A 193 -18.33 5.90 -9.02
N LEU A 194 -17.88 7.13 -8.80
CA LEU A 194 -18.23 7.90 -7.61
C LEU A 194 -19.66 8.44 -7.66
N GLY A 195 -20.34 8.38 -6.53
CA GLY A 195 -21.59 9.09 -6.28
C GLY A 195 -21.35 10.59 -6.04
N VAL A 196 -22.43 11.34 -5.79
CA VAL A 196 -22.36 12.77 -5.43
C VAL A 196 -21.50 12.95 -4.17
N ARG A 197 -20.55 13.90 -4.21
CA ARG A 197 -19.56 14.16 -3.14
C ARG A 197 -18.67 12.97 -2.82
N GLY A 198 -18.51 12.02 -3.76
CA GLY A 198 -17.60 10.90 -3.61
C GLY A 198 -16.13 11.33 -3.67
N MET A 199 -15.24 10.51 -3.13
CA MET A 199 -13.81 10.80 -3.02
C MET A 199 -12.97 9.86 -3.86
N LEU A 200 -12.13 10.40 -4.73
CA LEU A 200 -11.02 9.68 -5.37
C LEU A 200 -9.75 9.86 -4.55
N ILE A 201 -9.22 8.76 -4.05
CA ILE A 201 -7.95 8.74 -3.32
C ILE A 201 -6.88 8.13 -4.22
N SER A 202 -6.06 9.00 -4.83
CA SER A 202 -4.97 8.59 -5.71
C SER A 202 -3.68 8.42 -4.90
N PHE A 203 -3.30 7.19 -4.56
CA PHE A 203 -2.13 6.92 -3.73
C PHE A 203 -0.96 6.23 -4.45
N GLY A 204 -1.07 5.95 -5.76
CA GLY A 204 -0.03 5.32 -6.58
C GLY A 204 -0.02 5.83 -8.03
N ASN A 205 1.01 5.43 -8.80
CA ASN A 205 1.23 5.83 -10.19
C ASN A 205 1.66 4.64 -11.07
N ALA A 206 1.11 3.43 -10.84
CA ALA A 206 1.57 2.23 -11.56
C ALA A 206 1.37 2.27 -13.10
N SER A 207 0.48 3.14 -13.60
CA SER A 207 0.28 3.42 -15.03
C SER A 207 0.74 4.83 -15.45
N GLY A 208 1.39 5.55 -14.56
CA GLY A 208 1.78 6.94 -14.72
C GLY A 208 0.99 7.88 -13.78
N PRO A 209 1.52 9.09 -13.54
CA PRO A 209 0.89 10.09 -12.70
C PRO A 209 -0.41 10.61 -13.30
N LEU A 210 -1.27 11.16 -12.45
CA LEU A 210 -2.44 11.93 -12.89
C LEU A 210 -1.97 13.26 -13.48
N SER A 211 -2.47 13.59 -14.67
CA SER A 211 -2.23 14.87 -15.34
C SER A 211 -3.54 15.36 -15.97
N ASP A 212 -3.58 16.63 -16.32
CA ASP A 212 -4.61 17.26 -17.16
C ASP A 212 -6.05 17.03 -16.65
N ILE A 213 -6.27 17.18 -15.34
CA ILE A 213 -7.58 17.00 -14.74
C ILE A 213 -8.45 18.22 -15.05
N ASN A 214 -9.41 18.03 -15.95
CA ASN A 214 -10.42 19.06 -16.25
C ASN A 214 -11.44 19.14 -15.11
N VAL A 215 -11.22 20.03 -14.15
CA VAL A 215 -12.05 20.18 -12.96
C VAL A 215 -13.52 20.47 -13.29
N PRO A 216 -13.89 21.44 -14.18
CA PRO A 216 -15.27 21.67 -14.57
C PRO A 216 -15.97 20.44 -15.16
N LYS A 217 -15.28 19.65 -15.96
CA LYS A 217 -15.85 18.48 -16.63
C LYS A 217 -15.93 17.26 -15.73
N LEU A 218 -14.89 17.00 -14.93
CA LEU A 218 -14.71 15.73 -14.24
C LEU A 218 -15.11 15.77 -12.77
N ILE A 219 -14.94 16.90 -12.11
CA ILE A 219 -15.12 17.04 -10.65
C ILE A 219 -16.43 17.74 -10.32
N GLN A 220 -16.69 18.90 -10.95
CA GLN A 220 -17.82 19.75 -10.65
C GLN A 220 -19.19 19.06 -10.77
N PRO A 221 -19.50 18.22 -11.77
CA PRO A 221 -20.86 17.69 -11.96
C PRO A 221 -21.41 16.90 -10.77
N LYS A 222 -20.51 16.31 -9.95
CA LYS A 222 -20.90 15.56 -8.76
C LYS A 222 -20.31 16.16 -7.47
N GLY A 223 -19.59 17.28 -7.56
CA GLY A 223 -18.90 17.88 -6.40
C GLY A 223 -17.89 16.92 -5.76
N LEU A 224 -17.09 16.26 -6.58
CA LEU A 224 -16.18 15.21 -6.12
C LEU A 224 -14.98 15.77 -5.35
N TYR A 225 -14.42 14.94 -4.48
CA TYR A 225 -13.15 15.20 -3.83
C TYR A 225 -12.05 14.39 -4.52
N LEU A 226 -10.88 15.01 -4.68
CA LEU A 226 -9.67 14.34 -5.13
C LEU A 226 -8.55 14.63 -4.13
N THR A 227 -7.90 13.58 -3.63
CA THR A 227 -6.76 13.72 -2.72
C THR A 227 -5.62 12.79 -3.12
N ARG A 228 -4.39 13.24 -2.79
CA ARG A 228 -3.15 12.50 -2.99
C ARG A 228 -2.41 12.32 -1.66
N PRO A 229 -2.81 11.35 -0.82
CA PRO A 229 -2.20 11.16 0.49
C PRO A 229 -0.83 10.49 0.40
N SER A 230 0.00 10.74 1.39
CA SER A 230 1.24 10.01 1.63
C SER A 230 1.34 9.59 3.10
N MET A 231 2.09 8.53 3.37
CA MET A 231 2.32 8.04 4.73
C MET A 231 2.94 9.11 5.64
N GLN A 232 3.83 9.95 5.10
CA GLN A 232 4.48 11.02 5.86
C GLN A 232 3.50 12.08 6.38
N GLN A 233 2.40 12.33 5.66
CA GLN A 233 1.38 13.30 6.07
C GLN A 233 0.45 12.76 7.15
N TYR A 234 0.20 11.45 7.14
CA TYR A 234 -0.77 10.81 8.03
C TYR A 234 -0.16 10.10 9.24
N LEU A 235 1.17 9.87 9.21
CA LEU A 235 1.94 9.22 10.27
C LEU A 235 3.23 10.04 10.48
N SER A 236 3.05 11.32 10.76
CA SER A 236 4.14 12.31 10.82
C SER A 236 4.86 12.32 12.17
N THR A 237 4.17 11.89 13.21
CA THR A 237 4.71 11.82 14.57
C THR A 237 5.01 10.38 15.00
N LYS A 238 5.84 10.24 16.02
CA LYS A 238 6.16 8.92 16.59
C LYS A 238 4.93 8.26 17.21
N GLU A 239 4.05 9.06 17.79
CA GLU A 239 2.81 8.63 18.43
C GLU A 239 1.84 8.06 17.38
N GLU A 240 1.62 8.78 16.27
CA GLU A 240 0.79 8.32 15.15
C GLU A 240 1.32 7.02 14.53
N LEU A 241 2.64 6.95 14.30
CA LEU A 241 3.29 5.75 13.78
C LEU A 241 3.14 4.57 14.74
N SER A 242 3.33 4.79 16.04
CA SER A 242 3.21 3.77 17.08
C SER A 242 1.77 3.24 17.18
N GLU A 243 0.76 4.13 17.21
CA GLU A 243 -0.65 3.77 17.23
C GLU A 243 -1.03 2.93 16.00
N ALA A 244 -0.69 3.42 14.82
CA ALA A 244 -0.99 2.74 13.56
C ALA A 244 -0.35 1.35 13.48
N SER A 245 0.91 1.25 13.91
CA SER A 245 1.66 -0.01 13.91
C SER A 245 1.10 -1.01 14.92
N LYS A 246 0.68 -0.56 16.10
CA LYS A 246 0.02 -1.39 17.10
C LYS A 246 -1.27 -2.00 16.53
N ILE A 247 -2.14 -1.18 15.95
CA ILE A 247 -3.39 -1.64 15.33
C ILE A 247 -3.09 -2.64 14.20
N LEU A 248 -2.08 -2.37 13.37
CA LEU A 248 -1.67 -3.27 12.29
C LEU A 248 -1.21 -4.63 12.83
N PHE A 249 -0.33 -4.66 13.84
CA PHE A 249 0.13 -5.89 14.45
C PHE A 249 -1.00 -6.67 15.14
N GLU A 250 -1.95 -5.99 15.78
CA GLU A 250 -3.14 -6.62 16.36
C GLU A 250 -4.00 -7.30 15.29
N LYS A 251 -4.15 -6.70 14.10
CA LYS A 251 -4.86 -7.32 12.97
C LYS A 251 -4.17 -8.57 12.45
N ILE A 252 -2.84 -8.58 12.41
CA ILE A 252 -2.04 -9.75 12.04
C ILE A 252 -2.18 -10.84 13.11
N ASN A 253 -1.96 -10.51 14.36
CA ASN A 253 -1.99 -11.46 15.49
C ASN A 253 -3.39 -12.10 15.68
N SER A 254 -4.45 -11.34 15.43
CA SER A 254 -5.83 -11.86 15.48
C SER A 254 -6.22 -12.70 14.24
N GLY A 255 -5.33 -12.83 13.25
CA GLY A 255 -5.62 -13.56 12.02
C GLY A 255 -6.62 -12.88 11.07
N LYS A 256 -7.04 -11.64 11.37
CA LYS A 256 -7.91 -10.83 10.50
C LYS A 256 -7.21 -10.38 9.22
N ILE A 257 -5.88 -10.25 9.26
CA ILE A 257 -5.04 -10.03 8.09
C ILE A 257 -4.00 -11.15 8.06
N LYS A 258 -3.97 -11.89 6.96
CA LYS A 258 -2.98 -12.93 6.71
C LYS A 258 -2.11 -12.50 5.54
N ILE A 259 -0.78 -12.56 5.73
CA ILE A 259 0.19 -12.22 4.72
C ILE A 259 0.93 -13.48 4.31
N LYS A 260 1.00 -13.71 3.01
CA LYS A 260 1.81 -14.77 2.42
C LYS A 260 2.83 -14.12 1.48
N ILE A 261 4.10 -14.29 1.78
CA ILE A 261 5.18 -13.85 0.90
C ILE A 261 5.06 -14.59 -0.43
N PHE A 262 5.00 -13.84 -1.52
CA PHE A 262 4.86 -14.39 -2.86
C PHE A 262 6.20 -14.87 -3.42
N LYS A 263 7.23 -14.02 -3.31
CA LYS A 263 8.58 -14.34 -3.81
C LYS A 263 9.66 -13.70 -2.94
N LYS A 264 10.77 -14.42 -2.80
CA LYS A 264 11.99 -13.96 -2.13
C LYS A 264 13.09 -13.83 -3.18
N TYR A 265 13.80 -12.72 -3.16
CA TYR A 265 14.96 -12.47 -4.01
C TYR A 265 16.19 -12.33 -3.12
N LYS A 266 17.34 -12.74 -3.59
CA LYS A 266 18.62 -12.34 -2.97
C LYS A 266 18.94 -10.90 -3.36
N ILE A 267 19.70 -10.18 -2.56
CA ILE A 267 20.05 -8.79 -2.85
C ILE A 267 20.80 -8.62 -4.18
N GLU A 268 21.59 -9.61 -4.57
CA GLU A 268 22.29 -9.63 -5.85
C GLU A 268 21.32 -9.68 -7.04
N ASN A 269 20.10 -10.16 -6.84
CA ASN A 269 19.07 -10.30 -7.87
C ASN A 269 18.07 -9.14 -7.87
N VAL A 270 18.44 -7.98 -7.33
CA VAL A 270 17.57 -6.80 -7.24
C VAL A 270 17.04 -6.32 -8.59
N VAL A 271 17.82 -6.46 -9.66
CA VAL A 271 17.42 -6.13 -11.02
C VAL A 271 16.25 -7.00 -11.48
N GLU A 272 16.33 -8.33 -11.23
CA GLU A 272 15.22 -9.26 -11.50
C GLU A 272 13.98 -8.89 -10.69
N ALA A 273 14.17 -8.56 -9.40
CA ALA A 273 13.08 -8.18 -8.51
C ALA A 273 12.31 -6.96 -9.04
N HIS A 274 13.02 -5.93 -9.50
CA HIS A 274 12.42 -4.74 -10.09
C HIS A 274 11.72 -5.03 -11.42
N ASN A 275 12.36 -5.81 -12.31
CA ASN A 275 11.77 -6.22 -13.58
C ASN A 275 10.48 -7.03 -13.38
N ASP A 276 10.46 -7.95 -12.43
CA ASP A 276 9.26 -8.74 -12.12
C ASP A 276 8.16 -7.86 -11.52
N LEU A 277 8.52 -6.86 -10.70
CA LEU A 277 7.56 -5.93 -10.11
C LEU A 277 6.90 -5.05 -11.20
N GLU A 278 7.70 -4.41 -12.05
CA GLU A 278 7.23 -3.56 -13.15
C GLU A 278 6.51 -4.38 -14.24
N GLY A 279 6.98 -5.60 -14.50
CA GLY A 279 6.33 -6.57 -15.39
C GLY A 279 5.03 -7.17 -14.84
N ARG A 280 4.57 -6.75 -13.64
CA ARG A 280 3.33 -7.22 -12.98
C ARG A 280 3.28 -8.73 -12.73
N LYS A 281 4.46 -9.39 -12.64
CA LYS A 281 4.60 -10.82 -12.36
C LYS A 281 4.46 -11.14 -10.86
N ILE A 282 4.62 -10.13 -10.00
CA ILE A 282 4.51 -10.28 -8.55
C ILE A 282 3.05 -10.19 -8.13
N LEU A 283 2.53 -11.29 -7.62
CA LEU A 283 1.13 -11.43 -7.20
C LEU A 283 0.99 -11.33 -5.67
N GLY A 284 1.72 -10.45 -5.02
CA GLY A 284 1.63 -10.27 -3.57
C GLY A 284 2.86 -9.62 -2.97
N PRO A 285 2.99 -9.60 -1.65
CA PRO A 285 4.20 -9.12 -1.01
C PRO A 285 5.42 -9.91 -1.46
N ALA A 286 6.48 -9.20 -1.82
CA ALA A 286 7.78 -9.78 -2.14
C ALA A 286 8.86 -9.10 -1.29
N ILE A 287 9.93 -9.82 -1.02
CA ILE A 287 11.04 -9.36 -0.19
C ILE A 287 12.37 -9.63 -0.86
N ILE A 288 13.35 -8.86 -0.42
CA ILE A 288 14.76 -9.06 -0.71
C ILE A 288 15.44 -9.55 0.58
N ILE A 289 16.22 -10.61 0.47
CA ILE A 289 17.07 -11.15 1.55
C ILE A 289 18.46 -10.57 1.35
N PRO A 290 18.98 -9.81 2.32
CA PRO A 290 20.29 -9.16 2.24
C PRO A 290 21.45 -10.12 2.37
#